data_4961d0df6918507aeedea8a4e5a8d96e
#
_entry.id   4961d0df6918507aeedea8a4e5a8d96e
#
_cell.length_a   1.000
_cell.length_b   1.000
_cell.length_c   1.000
_cell.angle_alpha   90.00
_cell.angle_beta   90.00
_cell.angle_gamma   90.00
#
_symmetry.space_group_name_H-M   'P 1'
#
loop_
_entity.id
_entity.type
_entity.pdbx_description
1 polymer ?
#
loop_
_entity_poly.entity_id
_entity_poly.type
_entity_poly.pdbx_seq_one_letter_code
_entity_poly.pdbx_strand_id
1 'polypeptide(L)'
;MSKSGNAAQLSLPFLRDEHSLRSSLKNLLGKDIGLTLTDNRTSMLSIKKERERPTLRIHRIFLEAEEAVIQAVADFIKNRKAARPVLQDFIRRRSSSLKSRAARKAPLRTDGVCHCLATLFDKVNAAYFHGEVTASITWGRRVVRRRTRRVTLGSYCRDSRTIRINPMLDRKTVPGFFLEYIIYHEMLHATLDPVITNGRRAVHFREFRRREKQFAAYEQAVIWEKEHLRSNEL
;
A
#
# COMPACT_ATOMS: atom_id res chain seq x y z
N MET A 1 35.91 9.39 -48.10
CA MET A 1 34.68 9.78 -47.37
C MET A 1 34.34 8.66 -46.38
N SER A 2 34.84 8.77 -45.17
CA SER A 2 34.66 7.74 -44.14
C SER A 2 33.42 8.12 -43.30
N LYS A 3 32.42 7.26 -43.30
CA LYS A 3 31.26 7.36 -42.42
C LYS A 3 31.61 6.77 -41.07
N SER A 4 31.77 7.63 -40.07
CA SER A 4 31.93 7.26 -38.69
C SER A 4 30.60 6.73 -38.15
N GLY A 5 30.49 5.44 -37.92
CA GLY A 5 29.35 4.80 -37.27
C GLY A 5 29.37 5.11 -35.77
N ASN A 6 28.39 5.83 -35.31
CA ASN A 6 28.17 6.10 -33.89
C ASN A 6 27.62 4.83 -33.24
N ALA A 7 28.51 4.04 -32.62
CA ALA A 7 28.10 2.89 -31.81
C ALA A 7 27.39 3.40 -30.55
N ALA A 8 26.10 3.22 -30.51
CA ALA A 8 25.31 3.45 -29.28
C ALA A 8 25.82 2.49 -28.20
N GLN A 9 26.54 3.02 -27.24
CA GLN A 9 27.05 2.28 -26.11
C GLN A 9 25.87 1.86 -25.25
N LEU A 10 25.47 0.59 -25.38
CA LEU A 10 24.49 -0.05 -24.53
C LEU A 10 25.05 -0.08 -23.11
N SER A 11 24.68 0.90 -22.28
CA SER A 11 24.99 0.87 -20.85
C SER A 11 24.21 -0.28 -20.22
N LEU A 12 24.91 -1.32 -19.81
CA LEU A 12 24.36 -2.39 -18.98
C LEU A 12 23.73 -1.78 -17.72
N PRO A 13 22.54 -2.20 -17.31
CA PRO A 13 21.93 -1.70 -16.09
C PRO A 13 22.85 -2.01 -14.92
N PHE A 14 23.30 -0.99 -14.21
CA PHE A 14 24.05 -1.12 -12.97
C PHE A 14 23.15 -1.80 -11.93
N LEU A 15 23.30 -3.11 -11.76
CA LEU A 15 22.65 -3.84 -10.67
C LEU A 15 23.45 -3.54 -9.39
N ARG A 16 22.96 -2.60 -8.60
CA ARG A 16 23.46 -2.39 -7.24
C ARG A 16 22.91 -3.46 -6.32
N ASP A 17 23.69 -3.90 -5.36
CA ASP A 17 23.19 -4.63 -4.21
C ASP A 17 22.76 -3.67 -3.08
N GLU A 18 22.19 -4.20 -2.02
CA GLU A 18 21.74 -3.41 -0.87
C GLU A 18 22.89 -2.66 -0.19
N HIS A 19 24.06 -3.31 -0.11
CA HIS A 19 25.27 -2.74 0.50
C HIS A 19 25.78 -1.54 -0.29
N SER A 20 25.88 -1.67 -1.59
CA SER A 20 26.31 -0.61 -2.50
C SER A 20 25.35 0.59 -2.46
N LEU A 21 24.03 0.34 -2.50
CA LEU A 21 23.03 1.39 -2.38
C LEU A 21 23.15 2.14 -1.04
N ARG A 22 23.34 1.41 0.05
CA ARG A 22 23.54 1.99 1.38
C ARG A 22 24.79 2.84 1.46
N SER A 23 25.90 2.36 0.89
CA SER A 23 27.17 3.08 0.85
C SER A 23 27.06 4.36 0.04
N SER A 24 26.43 4.33 -1.13
CA SER A 24 26.16 5.54 -1.94
C SER A 24 25.34 6.56 -1.17
N LEU A 25 24.27 6.13 -0.53
CA LEU A 25 23.41 7.03 0.26
C LEU A 25 24.15 7.58 1.49
N LYS A 26 24.98 6.78 2.16
CA LYS A 26 25.82 7.24 3.28
C LYS A 26 26.77 8.35 2.84
N ASN A 27 27.44 8.18 1.71
CA ASN A 27 28.35 9.17 1.15
C ASN A 27 27.61 10.49 0.82
N LEU A 28 26.45 10.41 0.15
CA LEU A 28 25.63 11.57 -0.22
C LEU A 28 25.02 12.30 0.97
N LEU A 29 24.74 11.59 2.05
CA LEU A 29 24.10 12.15 3.25
C LEU A 29 25.11 12.63 4.29
N GLY A 30 26.35 12.15 4.27
CA GLY A 30 27.36 12.38 5.29
C GLY A 30 27.06 11.69 6.64
N LYS A 31 26.07 10.76 6.68
CA LYS A 31 25.67 10.03 7.88
C LYS A 31 25.11 8.67 7.54
N ASP A 32 25.17 7.75 8.51
CA ASP A 32 24.63 6.41 8.35
C ASP A 32 23.08 6.42 8.40
N ILE A 33 22.49 5.51 7.60
CA ILE A 33 21.03 5.33 7.54
C ILE A 33 20.67 3.85 7.67
N GLY A 34 19.54 3.57 8.31
CA GLY A 34 18.89 2.27 8.23
C GLY A 34 18.27 2.12 6.84
N LEU A 35 18.64 1.05 6.10
CA LEU A 35 18.04 0.73 4.81
C LEU A 35 17.19 -0.53 4.95
N THR A 36 16.00 -0.52 4.35
CA THR A 36 15.12 -1.69 4.25
C THR A 36 14.60 -1.78 2.83
N LEU A 37 14.98 -2.84 2.12
CA LEU A 37 14.42 -3.12 0.80
C LEU A 37 13.03 -3.72 0.94
N THR A 38 12.10 -3.28 0.08
CA THR A 38 10.70 -3.73 0.09
C THR A 38 10.21 -4.00 -1.33
N ASP A 39 9.18 -4.83 -1.43
CA ASP A 39 8.41 -5.02 -2.67
C ASP A 39 7.06 -4.29 -2.61
N ASN A 40 6.93 -3.28 -1.74
CA ASN A 40 5.70 -2.53 -1.54
C ASN A 40 5.46 -1.55 -2.70
N ARG A 41 4.45 -1.83 -3.51
CA ARG A 41 4.06 -1.02 -4.68
C ARG A 41 3.25 0.22 -4.33
N THR A 42 2.63 0.25 -3.16
CA THR A 42 1.81 1.41 -2.73
C THR A 42 2.69 2.54 -2.20
N SER A 43 3.75 2.21 -1.47
CA SER A 43 4.72 3.17 -0.95
C SER A 43 6.12 2.69 -1.31
N MET A 44 6.61 3.13 -2.47
CA MET A 44 7.90 2.69 -3.00
C MET A 44 9.09 3.35 -2.32
N LEU A 45 8.86 4.49 -1.66
CA LEU A 45 9.88 5.23 -0.93
C LEU A 45 9.23 5.86 0.30
N SER A 46 9.77 5.60 1.48
CA SER A 46 9.35 6.23 2.73
C SER A 46 10.50 6.33 3.71
N ILE A 47 10.50 7.41 4.50
CA ILE A 47 11.50 7.65 5.53
C ILE A 47 10.83 7.76 6.90
N LYS A 48 11.36 7.04 7.88
CA LYS A 48 11.05 7.22 9.29
C LYS A 48 12.19 8.00 9.93
N LYS A 49 11.91 9.23 10.35
CA LYS A 49 12.89 10.05 11.06
C LYS A 49 12.97 9.59 12.51
N GLU A 50 14.08 9.02 12.88
CA GLU A 50 14.45 8.67 14.26
C GLU A 50 15.58 9.60 14.73
N ARG A 51 15.68 9.84 16.04
CA ARG A 51 16.63 10.83 16.58
C ARG A 51 18.07 10.48 16.22
N GLU A 52 18.46 9.22 16.31
CA GLU A 52 19.84 8.79 16.10
C GLU A 52 20.11 8.34 14.66
N ARG A 53 19.21 7.58 14.05
CA ARG A 53 19.41 6.98 12.74
C ARG A 53 18.12 6.94 11.93
N PRO A 54 17.98 7.77 10.89
CA PRO A 54 16.80 7.69 10.02
C PRO A 54 16.75 6.36 9.29
N THR A 55 15.56 5.75 9.20
CA THR A 55 15.34 4.51 8.48
C THR A 55 14.61 4.78 7.16
N LEU A 56 15.26 4.43 6.05
CA LEU A 56 14.71 4.49 4.69
C LEU A 56 14.15 3.14 4.30
N ARG A 57 12.88 3.11 3.92
CA ARG A 57 12.28 1.95 3.24
C ARG A 57 12.14 2.28 1.77
N ILE A 58 12.71 1.45 0.91
CA ILE A 58 12.83 1.69 -0.52
C ILE A 58 12.48 0.42 -1.30
N HIS A 59 11.77 0.57 -2.41
CA HIS A 59 11.43 -0.57 -3.26
C HIS A 59 12.68 -1.07 -4.01
N ARG A 60 12.77 -2.39 -4.25
CA ARG A 60 13.90 -3.03 -4.94
C ARG A 60 14.22 -2.46 -6.32
N ILE A 61 13.26 -1.83 -7.02
CA ILE A 61 13.51 -1.18 -8.32
C ILE A 61 14.61 -0.13 -8.26
N PHE A 62 14.87 0.46 -7.10
CA PHE A 62 15.93 1.46 -6.93
C PHE A 62 17.34 0.85 -6.93
N LEU A 63 17.48 -0.47 -6.88
CA LEU A 63 18.77 -1.15 -7.12
C LEU A 63 19.23 -0.98 -8.57
N GLU A 64 18.29 -0.76 -9.49
CA GLU A 64 18.56 -0.50 -10.91
C GLU A 64 18.55 0.99 -11.26
N ALA A 65 18.55 1.86 -10.25
CA ALA A 65 18.44 3.29 -10.45
C ALA A 65 19.78 3.91 -10.84
N GLU A 66 19.74 4.87 -11.75
CA GLU A 66 20.88 5.69 -12.12
C GLU A 66 21.31 6.61 -10.97
N GLU A 67 22.56 7.10 -11.03
CA GLU A 67 23.14 7.95 -9.96
C GLU A 67 22.29 9.20 -9.68
N ALA A 68 21.73 9.83 -10.73
CA ALA A 68 20.85 10.99 -10.59
C ALA A 68 19.59 10.68 -9.74
N VAL A 69 19.05 9.46 -9.85
CA VAL A 69 17.90 9.02 -9.04
C VAL A 69 18.33 8.74 -7.59
N ILE A 70 19.52 8.18 -7.37
CA ILE A 70 20.07 7.97 -6.02
C ILE A 70 20.35 9.31 -5.35
N GLN A 71 20.89 10.28 -6.09
CA GLN A 71 21.01 11.66 -5.61
C GLN A 71 19.66 12.25 -5.22
N ALA A 72 18.61 12.04 -6.04
CA ALA A 72 17.25 12.47 -5.71
C ALA A 72 16.69 11.77 -4.46
N VAL A 73 17.04 10.48 -4.20
CA VAL A 73 16.71 9.80 -2.95
C VAL A 73 17.38 10.49 -1.75
N ALA A 74 18.66 10.83 -1.86
CA ALA A 74 19.37 11.57 -0.81
C ALA A 74 18.76 12.97 -0.57
N ASP A 75 18.37 13.66 -1.63
CA ASP A 75 17.69 14.97 -1.53
C ASP A 75 16.28 14.84 -0.94
N PHE A 76 15.56 13.78 -1.22
CA PHE A 76 14.28 13.47 -0.56
C PHE A 76 14.46 13.27 0.95
N ILE A 77 15.51 12.59 1.38
CA ILE A 77 15.85 12.41 2.80
C ILE A 77 16.15 13.75 3.47
N LYS A 78 16.84 14.65 2.74
CA LYS A 78 17.11 16.03 3.15
C LYS A 78 15.88 16.97 3.06
N ASN A 79 14.72 16.43 2.66
CA ASN A 79 13.45 17.14 2.47
C ASN A 79 13.49 18.24 1.37
N ARG A 80 14.34 18.10 0.36
CA ARG A 80 14.41 19.00 -0.79
C ARG A 80 13.26 18.74 -1.76
N LYS A 81 12.47 19.78 -2.06
CA LYS A 81 11.26 19.65 -2.90
C LYS A 81 11.59 19.22 -4.34
N ALA A 82 12.74 19.62 -4.88
CA ALA A 82 13.17 19.29 -6.24
C ALA A 82 13.38 17.79 -6.50
N ALA A 83 13.59 16.99 -5.46
CA ALA A 83 13.74 15.54 -5.58
C ALA A 83 12.46 14.82 -6.04
N ARG A 84 11.28 15.34 -5.72
CA ARG A 84 9.99 14.67 -5.96
C ARG A 84 9.69 14.38 -7.43
N PRO A 85 9.83 15.33 -8.36
CA PRO A 85 9.56 15.07 -9.79
C PRO A 85 10.44 13.95 -10.35
N VAL A 86 11.75 13.95 -10.02
CA VAL A 86 12.70 12.94 -10.48
C VAL A 86 12.32 11.55 -10.00
N LEU A 87 11.99 11.42 -8.71
CA LEU A 87 11.57 10.15 -8.10
C LEU A 87 10.24 9.66 -8.67
N GLN A 88 9.26 10.57 -8.88
CA GLN A 88 7.98 10.23 -9.46
C GLN A 88 8.10 9.74 -10.90
N ASP A 89 8.94 10.40 -11.71
CA ASP A 89 9.19 10.00 -13.08
C ASP A 89 9.87 8.65 -13.17
N PHE A 90 10.90 8.41 -12.36
CA PHE A 90 11.57 7.10 -12.26
C PHE A 90 10.57 6.00 -11.86
N ILE A 91 9.78 6.21 -10.80
CA ILE A 91 8.77 5.26 -10.34
C ILE A 91 7.74 5.00 -11.44
N ARG A 92 7.26 6.03 -12.13
CA ARG A 92 6.29 5.90 -13.22
C ARG A 92 6.81 5.04 -14.36
N ARG A 93 8.03 5.31 -14.84
CA ARG A 93 8.69 4.55 -15.92
C ARG A 93 8.89 3.08 -15.54
N ARG A 94 9.34 2.81 -14.32
CA ARG A 94 9.61 1.44 -13.85
C ARG A 94 8.38 0.68 -13.39
N SER A 95 7.33 1.34 -12.91
CA SER A 95 6.09 0.66 -12.50
C SER A 95 5.33 0.03 -13.66
N SER A 96 5.49 0.51 -14.90
CA SER A 96 4.92 -0.15 -16.08
C SER A 96 5.52 -1.54 -16.32
N SER A 97 6.83 -1.71 -16.11
CA SER A 97 7.51 -3.00 -16.23
C SER A 97 7.16 -3.96 -15.07
N LEU A 98 6.86 -3.43 -13.88
CA LEU A 98 6.42 -4.23 -12.74
C LEU A 98 4.99 -4.79 -12.92
N LYS A 99 4.15 -4.13 -13.71
CA LYS A 99 2.79 -4.60 -14.02
C LYS A 99 2.79 -5.87 -14.87
N SER A 100 3.83 -6.08 -15.71
CA SER A 100 3.92 -7.25 -16.59
C SER A 100 4.27 -8.56 -15.86
N ARG A 101 4.86 -8.50 -14.68
CA ARG A 101 5.00 -9.66 -13.81
C ARG A 101 3.68 -9.87 -13.08
N ALA A 102 2.72 -10.50 -13.76
CA ALA A 102 1.45 -10.90 -13.18
C ALA A 102 1.73 -11.57 -11.83
N ALA A 103 1.35 -10.89 -10.76
CA ALA A 103 1.34 -11.51 -9.44
C ALA A 103 0.51 -12.78 -9.59
N ARG A 104 1.12 -13.97 -9.38
CA ARG A 104 0.38 -15.22 -9.31
C ARG A 104 -0.80 -14.94 -8.40
N LYS A 105 -2.03 -14.97 -8.94
CA LYS A 105 -3.24 -14.75 -8.18
C LYS A 105 -3.23 -15.83 -7.09
N ALA A 106 -2.93 -15.44 -5.86
CA ALA A 106 -3.09 -16.35 -4.74
C ALA A 106 -4.55 -16.79 -4.73
N PRO A 107 -4.84 -18.06 -4.47
CA PRO A 107 -6.22 -18.54 -4.41
C PRO A 107 -7.00 -17.70 -3.41
N LEU A 108 -8.18 -17.23 -3.82
CA LEU A 108 -9.06 -16.46 -2.97
C LEU A 108 -9.70 -17.42 -1.95
N ARG A 109 -9.62 -17.06 -0.68
CA ARG A 109 -10.27 -17.79 0.40
C ARG A 109 -11.38 -16.92 0.95
N THR A 110 -12.61 -17.23 0.59
CA THR A 110 -13.82 -16.52 1.04
C THR A 110 -14.41 -17.15 2.29
N ASP A 111 -14.29 -18.47 2.42
CA ASP A 111 -14.84 -19.18 3.56
C ASP A 111 -13.93 -19.06 4.78
N GLY A 112 -14.50 -18.57 5.86
CA GLY A 112 -13.90 -18.54 7.19
C GLY A 112 -14.41 -19.69 8.06
N VAL A 113 -14.05 -19.66 9.34
CA VAL A 113 -14.57 -20.61 10.34
C VAL A 113 -15.98 -20.19 10.80
N CYS A 114 -16.21 -18.89 10.92
CA CYS A 114 -17.46 -18.32 11.42
C CYS A 114 -18.24 -17.55 10.35
N HIS A 115 -17.56 -16.98 9.37
CA HIS A 115 -18.15 -16.06 8.41
C HIS A 115 -17.73 -16.41 6.98
N CYS A 116 -18.68 -16.32 6.02
CA CYS A 116 -18.39 -16.40 4.59
C CYS A 116 -18.34 -14.99 3.99
N LEU A 117 -17.15 -14.56 3.54
CA LEU A 117 -16.97 -13.23 2.97
C LEU A 117 -17.70 -13.04 1.65
N ALA A 118 -17.87 -14.09 0.84
CA ALA A 118 -18.59 -13.99 -0.42
C ALA A 118 -20.06 -13.56 -0.18
N THR A 119 -20.75 -14.25 0.73
CA THR A 119 -22.12 -13.93 1.08
C THR A 119 -22.28 -12.51 1.63
N LEU A 120 -21.37 -12.09 2.52
CA LEU A 120 -21.39 -10.73 3.09
C LEU A 120 -21.09 -9.67 2.02
N PHE A 121 -20.14 -9.96 1.12
CA PHE A 121 -19.79 -9.07 0.01
C PHE A 121 -21.00 -8.88 -0.91
N ASP A 122 -21.63 -9.95 -1.36
CA ASP A 122 -22.78 -9.90 -2.27
C ASP A 122 -23.96 -9.14 -1.64
N LYS A 123 -24.22 -9.35 -0.36
CA LYS A 123 -25.25 -8.64 0.41
C LYS A 123 -24.97 -7.13 0.43
N VAL A 124 -23.75 -6.71 0.79
CA VAL A 124 -23.35 -5.30 0.86
C VAL A 124 -23.34 -4.68 -0.54
N ASN A 125 -22.83 -5.40 -1.55
CA ASN A 125 -22.79 -4.94 -2.93
C ASN A 125 -24.20 -4.66 -3.47
N ALA A 126 -25.12 -5.57 -3.27
CA ALA A 126 -26.52 -5.38 -3.68
C ALA A 126 -27.19 -4.21 -2.94
N ALA A 127 -26.99 -4.11 -1.63
CA ALA A 127 -27.68 -3.12 -0.81
C ALA A 127 -27.19 -1.67 -1.03
N TYR A 128 -25.89 -1.47 -1.29
CA TYR A 128 -25.29 -0.13 -1.30
C TYR A 128 -24.64 0.27 -2.61
N PHE A 129 -24.36 -0.69 -3.49
CA PHE A 129 -23.63 -0.44 -4.76
C PHE A 129 -24.33 -1.01 -5.99
N HIS A 130 -25.59 -1.42 -5.88
CA HIS A 130 -26.39 -1.97 -7.00
C HIS A 130 -25.72 -3.16 -7.72
N GLY A 131 -24.85 -3.89 -7.04
CA GLY A 131 -24.09 -5.00 -7.64
C GLY A 131 -22.90 -4.57 -8.51
N GLU A 132 -22.58 -3.29 -8.59
CA GLU A 132 -21.57 -2.76 -9.53
C GLU A 132 -20.12 -2.96 -9.10
N VAL A 133 -19.86 -3.28 -7.84
CA VAL A 133 -18.49 -3.49 -7.35
C VAL A 133 -17.97 -4.86 -7.81
N THR A 134 -17.01 -4.85 -8.73
CA THR A 134 -16.41 -6.08 -9.32
C THR A 134 -15.10 -6.51 -8.66
N ALA A 135 -14.81 -6.05 -7.43
CA ALA A 135 -13.64 -6.44 -6.68
C ALA A 135 -13.74 -7.89 -6.18
N SER A 136 -12.61 -8.61 -6.15
CA SER A 136 -12.53 -9.89 -5.45
C SER A 136 -12.38 -9.68 -3.95
N ILE A 137 -12.89 -10.62 -3.13
CA ILE A 137 -12.73 -10.57 -1.68
C ILE A 137 -12.04 -11.85 -1.16
N THR A 138 -11.21 -11.71 -0.12
CA THR A 138 -10.52 -12.85 0.49
C THR A 138 -10.15 -12.56 1.94
N TRP A 139 -10.08 -13.59 2.76
CA TRP A 139 -9.39 -13.52 4.03
C TRP A 139 -7.90 -13.27 3.82
N GLY A 140 -7.31 -12.39 4.61
CA GLY A 140 -5.88 -12.13 4.65
C GLY A 140 -5.08 -13.30 5.21
N ARG A 141 -3.75 -13.19 5.16
CA ARG A 141 -2.89 -14.16 5.86
C ARG A 141 -2.89 -13.86 7.36
N ARG A 142 -2.93 -14.91 8.19
CA ARG A 142 -2.64 -14.75 9.62
C ARG A 142 -1.18 -14.29 9.76
N VAL A 143 -0.98 -13.06 10.21
CA VAL A 143 0.35 -12.54 10.53
C VAL A 143 0.55 -12.67 12.03
N VAL A 144 1.64 -13.29 12.45
CA VAL A 144 2.04 -13.32 13.88
C VAL A 144 2.15 -11.87 14.36
N ARG A 145 1.43 -11.52 15.43
CA ARG A 145 1.33 -10.16 15.96
C ARG A 145 2.73 -9.60 16.26
N ARG A 146 3.15 -8.62 15.46
CA ARG A 146 4.10 -7.61 15.96
C ARG A 146 3.26 -6.59 16.74
N ARG A 147 3.73 -6.17 17.90
CA ARG A 147 3.13 -5.13 18.74
C ARG A 147 3.01 -3.81 17.95
N THR A 148 1.99 -3.66 17.14
CA THR A 148 1.67 -2.40 16.46
C THR A 148 0.42 -1.81 17.11
N ARG A 149 0.48 -0.52 17.43
CA ARG A 149 -0.61 0.23 18.06
C ARG A 149 -1.91 0.32 17.21
N ARG A 150 -1.86 -0.06 15.94
CA ARG A 150 -3.01 -0.03 15.03
C ARG A 150 -3.10 -1.33 14.26
N VAL A 151 -4.26 -1.95 14.34
CA VAL A 151 -4.59 -3.15 13.57
C VAL A 151 -5.33 -2.72 12.32
N THR A 152 -4.91 -3.20 11.15
CA THR A 152 -5.64 -3.01 9.89
C THR A 152 -6.69 -4.11 9.79
N LEU A 153 -7.96 -3.74 9.74
CA LEU A 153 -9.10 -4.67 9.72
C LEU A 153 -9.43 -5.15 8.31
N GLY A 154 -9.29 -4.25 7.33
CA GLY A 154 -9.46 -4.51 5.92
C GLY A 154 -8.44 -3.75 5.09
N SER A 155 -8.32 -4.08 3.82
CA SER A 155 -7.53 -3.32 2.84
C SER A 155 -7.98 -3.62 1.42
N TYR A 156 -8.12 -2.57 0.59
CA TYR A 156 -8.33 -2.70 -0.83
C TYR A 156 -7.04 -2.48 -1.61
N CYS A 157 -6.71 -3.41 -2.48
CA CYS A 157 -5.59 -3.30 -3.42
C CYS A 157 -6.11 -2.98 -4.82
N ARG A 158 -5.82 -1.77 -5.34
CA ARG A 158 -6.26 -1.33 -6.67
C ARG A 158 -5.66 -2.15 -7.80
N ASP A 159 -4.38 -2.50 -7.71
CA ASP A 159 -3.68 -3.23 -8.76
C ASP A 159 -4.27 -4.62 -9.00
N SER A 160 -4.65 -5.32 -7.95
CA SER A 160 -5.28 -6.65 -8.03
C SER A 160 -6.81 -6.61 -7.91
N ARG A 161 -7.41 -5.43 -7.70
CA ARG A 161 -8.84 -5.24 -7.43
C ARG A 161 -9.35 -6.19 -6.36
N THR A 162 -8.59 -6.33 -5.26
CA THR A 162 -8.87 -7.33 -4.23
C THR A 162 -9.03 -6.66 -2.86
N ILE A 163 -10.13 -6.97 -2.21
CA ILE A 163 -10.40 -6.65 -0.80
C ILE A 163 -9.84 -7.79 0.06
N ARG A 164 -9.07 -7.45 1.09
CA ARG A 164 -8.56 -8.41 2.07
C ARG A 164 -9.06 -8.06 3.44
N ILE A 165 -9.74 -8.99 4.08
CA ILE A 165 -10.24 -8.83 5.45
C ILE A 165 -9.30 -9.56 6.42
N ASN A 166 -9.03 -8.93 7.55
CA ASN A 166 -8.15 -9.50 8.56
C ASN A 166 -8.79 -10.75 9.18
N PRO A 167 -8.11 -11.91 9.17
CA PRO A 167 -8.68 -13.15 9.71
C PRO A 167 -8.88 -13.14 11.24
N MET A 168 -8.42 -12.10 11.94
CA MET A 168 -8.78 -11.91 13.35
C MET A 168 -10.28 -11.65 13.55
N LEU A 169 -10.97 -11.19 12.51
CA LEU A 169 -12.41 -10.92 12.53
C LEU A 169 -13.26 -12.19 12.26
N ASP A 170 -12.65 -13.32 11.92
CA ASP A 170 -13.35 -14.58 11.70
C ASP A 170 -13.59 -15.31 13.03
N ARG A 171 -14.46 -14.76 13.87
CA ARG A 171 -14.80 -15.26 15.21
C ARG A 171 -16.28 -15.08 15.49
N LYS A 172 -16.85 -15.96 16.31
CA LYS A 172 -18.25 -15.88 16.76
C LYS A 172 -18.56 -14.61 17.53
N THR A 173 -17.58 -14.03 18.20
CA THR A 173 -17.71 -12.78 18.96
C THR A 173 -17.78 -11.53 18.08
N VAL A 174 -17.42 -11.63 16.81
CA VAL A 174 -17.49 -10.52 15.85
C VAL A 174 -18.87 -10.56 15.17
N PRO A 175 -19.71 -9.55 15.37
CA PRO A 175 -21.05 -9.55 14.77
C PRO A 175 -21.00 -9.32 13.26
N GLY A 176 -21.95 -9.91 12.53
CA GLY A 176 -22.04 -9.84 11.08
C GLY A 176 -22.10 -8.39 10.56
N PHE A 177 -22.87 -7.51 11.23
CA PHE A 177 -22.99 -6.10 10.83
C PHE A 177 -21.63 -5.37 10.85
N PHE A 178 -20.72 -5.75 11.75
CA PHE A 178 -19.41 -5.14 11.82
C PHE A 178 -18.52 -5.59 10.64
N LEU A 179 -18.55 -6.86 10.26
CA LEU A 179 -17.89 -7.33 9.05
C LEU A 179 -18.48 -6.69 7.79
N GLU A 180 -19.80 -6.56 7.69
CA GLU A 180 -20.48 -5.85 6.61
C GLU A 180 -20.00 -4.40 6.52
N TYR A 181 -19.83 -3.71 7.65
CA TYR A 181 -19.27 -2.36 7.70
C TYR A 181 -17.83 -2.30 7.16
N ILE A 182 -16.95 -3.22 7.58
CA ILE A 182 -15.58 -3.26 7.07
C ILE A 182 -15.54 -3.55 5.57
N ILE A 183 -16.38 -4.47 5.08
CA ILE A 183 -16.51 -4.77 3.65
C ILE A 183 -17.00 -3.54 2.89
N TYR A 184 -18.02 -2.86 3.39
CA TYR A 184 -18.56 -1.62 2.83
C TYR A 184 -17.47 -0.54 2.74
N HIS A 185 -16.69 -0.33 3.80
CA HIS A 185 -15.55 0.59 3.83
C HIS A 185 -14.52 0.30 2.72
N GLU A 186 -14.16 -0.97 2.54
CA GLU A 186 -13.21 -1.38 1.49
C GLU A 186 -13.82 -1.27 0.08
N MET A 187 -15.13 -1.46 -0.06
CA MET A 187 -15.84 -1.22 -1.31
C MET A 187 -15.87 0.27 -1.68
N LEU A 188 -15.98 1.17 -0.71
CA LEU A 188 -15.84 2.60 -0.96
C LEU A 188 -14.43 2.93 -1.52
N HIS A 189 -13.37 2.26 -1.08
CA HIS A 189 -12.04 2.39 -1.67
C HIS A 189 -11.97 1.85 -3.10
N ALA A 190 -12.82 0.89 -3.46
CA ALA A 190 -12.89 0.36 -4.83
C ALA A 190 -13.64 1.29 -5.79
N THR A 191 -14.62 2.05 -5.29
CA THR A 191 -15.49 2.92 -6.08
C THR A 191 -15.05 4.38 -6.12
N LEU A 192 -14.32 4.84 -5.09
CA LEU A 192 -13.88 6.22 -4.96
C LEU A 192 -12.39 6.36 -5.22
N ASP A 193 -12.03 7.26 -6.13
CA ASP A 193 -10.63 7.61 -6.36
C ASP A 193 -10.11 8.55 -5.27
N PRO A 194 -8.88 8.32 -4.78
CA PRO A 194 -8.26 9.23 -3.82
C PRO A 194 -8.05 10.60 -4.45
N VAL A 195 -8.31 11.66 -3.69
CA VAL A 195 -8.05 13.03 -4.11
C VAL A 195 -6.65 13.48 -3.69
N ILE A 196 -6.07 14.39 -4.46
CA ILE A 196 -4.81 15.04 -4.09
C ILE A 196 -5.14 16.40 -3.49
N THR A 197 -4.88 16.55 -2.18
CA THR A 197 -5.08 17.82 -1.46
C THR A 197 -3.72 18.28 -0.93
N ASN A 198 -3.29 19.50 -1.29
CA ASN A 198 -1.99 20.06 -0.89
C ASN A 198 -0.79 19.13 -1.21
N GLY A 199 -0.81 18.48 -2.38
CA GLY A 199 0.24 17.54 -2.80
C GLY A 199 0.28 16.23 -2.00
N ARG A 200 -0.71 15.94 -1.16
CA ARG A 200 -0.86 14.69 -0.42
C ARG A 200 -2.08 13.92 -0.92
N ARG A 201 -1.90 12.62 -1.06
CA ARG A 201 -3.00 11.69 -1.41
C ARG A 201 -3.89 11.48 -0.19
N ALA A 202 -5.13 11.93 -0.25
CA ALA A 202 -6.16 11.68 0.76
C ALA A 202 -7.08 10.56 0.25
N VAL A 203 -7.15 9.46 1.00
CA VAL A 203 -8.01 8.31 0.67
C VAL A 203 -9.36 8.40 1.39
N HIS A 204 -9.39 8.98 2.60
CA HIS A 204 -10.60 9.23 3.37
C HIS A 204 -10.95 10.73 3.34
N PHE A 205 -11.32 11.24 2.16
CA PHE A 205 -11.71 12.62 1.97
C PHE A 205 -13.18 12.87 2.33
N ARG A 206 -13.69 14.11 2.19
CA ARG A 206 -15.02 14.50 2.66
C ARG A 206 -16.13 13.60 2.10
N GLU A 207 -16.12 13.33 0.79
CA GLU A 207 -17.12 12.50 0.13
C GLU A 207 -17.05 11.03 0.62
N PHE A 208 -15.84 10.49 0.80
CA PHE A 208 -15.66 9.15 1.37
C PHE A 208 -16.35 9.05 2.74
N ARG A 209 -16.05 9.99 3.64
CA ARG A 209 -16.65 10.01 5.00
C ARG A 209 -18.16 10.21 4.98
N ARG A 210 -18.67 10.98 4.02
CA ARG A 210 -20.11 11.17 3.85
C ARG A 210 -20.78 9.86 3.46
N ARG A 211 -20.22 9.12 2.49
CA ARG A 211 -20.75 7.82 2.07
C ARG A 211 -20.56 6.76 3.16
N GLU A 212 -19.46 6.74 3.84
CA GLU A 212 -19.19 5.81 4.94
C GLU A 212 -20.30 5.88 6.02
N LYS A 213 -20.76 7.08 6.34
CA LYS A 213 -21.87 7.30 7.30
C LYS A 213 -23.25 6.86 6.79
N GLN A 214 -23.39 6.55 5.49
CA GLN A 214 -24.63 6.02 4.93
C GLN A 214 -24.85 4.53 5.20
N PHE A 215 -23.84 3.85 5.74
CA PHE A 215 -24.02 2.47 6.19
C PHE A 215 -25.03 2.41 7.33
N ALA A 216 -26.09 1.59 7.20
CA ALA A 216 -27.22 1.59 8.14
C ALA A 216 -26.80 1.37 9.61
N ALA A 217 -25.82 0.51 9.87
CA ALA A 217 -25.31 0.24 11.21
C ALA A 217 -24.00 0.98 11.52
N TYR A 218 -23.73 2.15 10.88
CA TYR A 218 -22.48 2.88 11.02
C TYR A 218 -22.13 3.20 12.48
N GLU A 219 -23.06 3.78 13.22
CA GLU A 219 -22.83 4.18 14.62
C GLU A 219 -22.56 2.97 15.51
N GLN A 220 -23.34 1.89 15.33
CA GLN A 220 -23.13 0.64 16.05
C GLN A 220 -21.75 0.04 15.75
N ALA A 221 -21.32 0.07 14.49
CA ALA A 221 -20.02 -0.43 14.09
C ALA A 221 -18.88 0.37 14.71
N VAL A 222 -18.98 1.71 14.73
CA VAL A 222 -17.98 2.59 15.35
C VAL A 222 -17.89 2.40 16.87
N ILE A 223 -19.04 2.21 17.54
CA ILE A 223 -19.09 1.93 18.98
C ILE A 223 -18.44 0.57 19.25
N TRP A 224 -18.84 -0.46 18.52
CA TRP A 224 -18.30 -1.81 18.66
C TRP A 224 -16.78 -1.86 18.44
N GLU A 225 -16.27 -1.14 17.43
CA GLU A 225 -14.84 -1.02 17.16
C GLU A 225 -14.09 -0.42 18.36
N LYS A 226 -14.64 0.65 18.97
CA LYS A 226 -14.01 1.30 20.13
C LYS A 226 -13.93 0.37 21.34
N GLU A 227 -14.97 -0.38 21.60
CA GLU A 227 -15.09 -1.23 22.78
C GLU A 227 -14.24 -2.49 22.68
N HIS A 228 -14.20 -3.13 21.50
CA HIS A 228 -13.61 -4.46 21.34
C HIS A 228 -12.22 -4.47 20.72
N LEU A 229 -11.85 -3.44 19.93
CA LEU A 229 -10.56 -3.44 19.23
C LEU A 229 -9.49 -2.55 19.89
N ARG A 230 -9.91 -1.60 20.73
CA ARG A 230 -8.97 -0.74 21.48
C ARG A 230 -8.54 -1.36 22.81
N SER A 231 -9.34 -2.22 23.39
CA SER A 231 -9.10 -2.87 24.69
C SER A 231 -8.22 -4.12 24.63
N ASN A 232 -7.61 -4.50 23.51
CA ASN A 232 -6.74 -5.69 23.40
C ASN A 232 -7.43 -7.06 23.67
N GLU A 233 -8.74 -7.15 23.62
CA GLU A 233 -9.52 -8.34 24.04
C GLU A 233 -9.85 -9.31 22.88
N LEU A 234 -9.25 -9.12 21.70
CA LEU A 234 -9.40 -10.03 20.54
C LEU A 234 -8.16 -10.87 20.27
#